data_137c2491b2752533dc9b7f6d191c8f1a
#
_entry.id   137c2491b2752533dc9b7f6d191c8f1a
#
_cell.length_a   1.000
_cell.length_b   1.000
_cell.length_c   1.000
_cell.angle_alpha   90.00
_cell.angle_beta   90.00
_cell.angle_gamma   90.00
#
_symmetry.space_group_name_H-M   'P 1'
#
loop_
_entity.id
_entity.type
_entity.pdbx_description
1 polymer ?
#
loop_
_entity_poly.entity_id
_entity_poly.type
_entity_poly.pdbx_seq_one_letter_code
_entity_poly.pdbx_strand_id
1 'polypeptide(L)'
;KTAEKARLEAAPPRGYQPIEGPVAYNNAVQNLLFGADSAIIRDGRVVTAQALGGTGALRIGADLIKRVVPGATVYISDPSWENHRALFEAAGFPVDTYPYYNPETRGANAEAMIAKLNSLPAGSVIVLHACCHNPTGADLTEAQWAEVVKACANRGLIPFLDMAYQGFADGIEPDAVAVNLFSASGLSFFVSSSFSKSFSLYGERVGALSIVTQSKDESARVLSQLKRVIRTN
;
A
#
# COMPACT_ATOMS: atom_id res chain seq x y z
N LYS A 1 -0.02 -31.21 1.62
CA LYS A 1 -0.83 -32.33 1.05
C LYS A 1 -2.04 -32.66 1.93
N THR A 2 -1.87 -32.95 3.24
CA THR A 2 -2.99 -33.37 4.13
C THR A 2 -4.05 -32.27 4.29
N ALA A 3 -3.64 -31.02 4.56
CA ALA A 3 -4.55 -29.88 4.69
C ALA A 3 -5.28 -29.57 3.36
N GLU A 4 -4.58 -29.70 2.24
CA GLU A 4 -5.17 -29.51 0.92
C GLU A 4 -6.21 -30.59 0.60
N LYS A 5 -5.91 -31.86 0.93
CA LYS A 5 -6.86 -32.96 0.78
C LYS A 5 -8.12 -32.72 1.61
N ALA A 6 -7.97 -32.39 2.89
CA ALA A 6 -9.10 -32.08 3.77
C ALA A 6 -9.95 -30.91 3.23
N ARG A 7 -9.30 -29.87 2.67
CA ARG A 7 -9.98 -28.75 2.05
C ARG A 7 -10.78 -29.14 0.80
N LEU A 8 -10.22 -30.02 -0.02
CA LEU A 8 -10.91 -30.52 -1.23
C LEU A 8 -12.09 -31.41 -0.89
N GLU A 9 -11.95 -32.27 0.13
CA GLU A 9 -13.03 -33.14 0.61
C GLU A 9 -14.20 -32.37 1.25
N ALA A 10 -13.91 -31.25 1.91
CA ALA A 10 -14.90 -30.40 2.57
C ALA A 10 -15.41 -29.24 1.68
N ALA A 11 -14.88 -29.08 0.46
CA ALA A 11 -15.17 -27.90 -0.35
C ALA A 11 -16.60 -27.94 -0.93
N PRO A 12 -17.44 -26.94 -0.69
CA PRO A 12 -18.69 -26.78 -1.40
C PRO A 12 -18.44 -26.47 -2.89
N PRO A 13 -19.47 -26.59 -3.76
CA PRO A 13 -19.37 -26.17 -5.14
C PRO A 13 -18.85 -24.73 -5.24
N ARG A 14 -17.87 -24.50 -6.14
CA ARG A 14 -17.25 -23.17 -6.30
C ARG A 14 -18.02 -22.33 -7.30
N GLY A 15 -18.68 -21.29 -6.83
CA GLY A 15 -19.20 -20.21 -7.65
C GLY A 15 -18.18 -19.07 -7.81
N TYR A 16 -18.61 -17.99 -8.45
CA TYR A 16 -17.82 -16.76 -8.51
C TYR A 16 -17.59 -16.20 -7.10
N GLN A 17 -16.36 -15.78 -6.85
CA GLN A 17 -16.05 -15.01 -5.64
C GLN A 17 -16.51 -13.54 -5.79
N PRO A 18 -16.66 -12.80 -4.67
CA PRO A 18 -16.81 -11.35 -4.73
C PRO A 18 -15.70 -10.73 -5.57
N ILE A 19 -15.99 -9.62 -6.26
CA ILE A 19 -15.02 -8.93 -7.14
C ILE A 19 -13.76 -8.53 -6.38
N GLU A 20 -13.92 -8.12 -5.12
CA GLU A 20 -12.84 -7.75 -4.21
C GLU A 20 -12.11 -8.95 -3.58
N GLY A 21 -12.52 -10.18 -3.88
CA GLY A 21 -11.96 -11.41 -3.32
C GLY A 21 -12.70 -11.92 -2.06
N PRO A 22 -12.27 -13.04 -1.49
CA PRO A 22 -12.90 -13.67 -0.33
C PRO A 22 -12.85 -12.77 0.90
N VAL A 23 -13.98 -12.64 1.61
CA VAL A 23 -14.07 -11.82 2.83
C VAL A 23 -13.06 -12.24 3.89
N ALA A 24 -12.89 -13.56 4.10
CA ALA A 24 -11.93 -14.08 5.08
C ALA A 24 -10.49 -13.69 4.76
N TYR A 25 -10.11 -13.68 3.48
CA TYR A 25 -8.80 -13.21 3.03
C TYR A 25 -8.62 -11.72 3.30
N ASN A 26 -9.59 -10.89 2.90
CA ASN A 26 -9.51 -9.45 3.09
C ASN A 26 -9.43 -9.06 4.57
N ASN A 27 -10.21 -9.74 5.44
CA ASN A 27 -10.14 -9.54 6.88
C ASN A 27 -8.77 -9.95 7.47
N ALA A 28 -8.20 -11.07 7.02
CA ALA A 28 -6.87 -11.50 7.45
C ALA A 28 -5.79 -10.47 7.07
N VAL A 29 -5.86 -9.92 5.85
CA VAL A 29 -4.96 -8.84 5.40
C VAL A 29 -5.12 -7.58 6.26
N GLN A 30 -6.35 -7.16 6.55
CA GLN A 30 -6.60 -6.00 7.41
C GLN A 30 -6.04 -6.21 8.82
N ASN A 31 -6.26 -7.38 9.40
CA ASN A 31 -5.74 -7.70 10.74
C ASN A 31 -4.21 -7.71 10.78
N LEU A 32 -3.57 -8.20 9.72
CA LEU A 32 -2.11 -8.22 9.61
C LEU A 32 -1.52 -6.80 9.49
N LEU A 33 -2.14 -5.94 8.69
CA LEU A 33 -1.63 -4.59 8.43
C LEU A 33 -1.90 -3.61 9.56
N PHE A 34 -3.11 -3.67 10.13
CA PHE A 34 -3.63 -2.62 11.02
C PHE A 34 -3.82 -3.11 12.46
N GLY A 35 -3.66 -4.41 12.72
CA GLY A 35 -3.99 -5.03 13.99
C GLY A 35 -5.49 -5.36 14.11
N ALA A 36 -5.81 -6.50 14.74
CA ALA A 36 -7.19 -6.99 14.87
C ALA A 36 -8.09 -6.03 15.66
N ASP A 37 -7.53 -5.27 16.60
CA ASP A 37 -8.25 -4.32 17.45
C ASP A 37 -8.24 -2.88 16.92
N SER A 38 -7.84 -2.69 15.66
CA SER A 38 -7.71 -1.37 15.05
C SER A 38 -9.05 -0.63 14.97
N ALA A 39 -9.04 0.63 15.39
CA ALA A 39 -10.22 1.50 15.33
C ALA A 39 -10.71 1.71 13.88
N ILE A 40 -9.80 1.86 12.91
CA ILE A 40 -10.18 2.07 11.51
C ILE A 40 -10.90 0.86 10.90
N ILE A 41 -10.59 -0.37 11.38
CA ILE A 41 -11.32 -1.58 10.98
C ILE A 41 -12.71 -1.58 11.61
N ARG A 42 -12.81 -1.36 12.94
CA ARG A 42 -14.08 -1.32 13.67
C ARG A 42 -15.04 -0.26 13.11
N ASP A 43 -14.50 0.89 12.73
CA ASP A 43 -15.26 2.01 12.18
C ASP A 43 -15.62 1.81 10.71
N GLY A 44 -15.21 0.70 10.08
CA GLY A 44 -15.48 0.40 8.67
C GLY A 44 -14.78 1.34 7.69
N ARG A 45 -13.63 1.90 8.06
CA ARG A 45 -12.86 2.86 7.29
C ARG A 45 -11.83 2.23 6.35
N VAL A 46 -11.78 0.89 6.28
CA VAL A 46 -10.81 0.15 5.45
C VAL A 46 -11.54 -0.63 4.36
N VAL A 47 -11.09 -0.45 3.13
CA VAL A 47 -11.48 -1.27 1.98
C VAL A 47 -10.28 -2.12 1.59
N THR A 48 -10.46 -3.43 1.45
CA THR A 48 -9.41 -4.33 0.99
C THR A 48 -9.90 -5.18 -0.16
N ALA A 49 -9.05 -5.35 -1.17
CA ALA A 49 -9.29 -6.23 -2.29
C ALA A 49 -8.07 -7.12 -2.55
N GLN A 50 -8.32 -8.41 -2.79
CA GLN A 50 -7.32 -9.35 -3.27
C GLN A 50 -6.73 -8.89 -4.60
N ALA A 51 -5.43 -9.08 -4.80
CA ALA A 51 -4.72 -8.67 -6.00
C ALA A 51 -3.67 -9.71 -6.42
N LEU A 52 -3.23 -9.63 -7.68
CA LEU A 52 -2.19 -10.49 -8.24
C LEU A 52 -0.79 -10.05 -7.76
N GLY A 53 -0.49 -10.38 -6.48
CA GLY A 53 0.70 -9.91 -5.79
C GLY A 53 0.67 -8.39 -5.51
N GLY A 54 1.78 -7.85 -5.00
CA GLY A 54 1.93 -6.41 -4.77
C GLY A 54 1.86 -5.59 -6.06
N THR A 55 2.40 -6.11 -7.16
CA THR A 55 2.32 -5.44 -8.48
C THR A 55 0.88 -5.22 -8.93
N GLY A 56 0.02 -6.24 -8.80
CA GLY A 56 -1.41 -6.11 -9.11
C GLY A 56 -2.10 -5.11 -8.17
N ALA A 57 -1.74 -5.11 -6.88
CA ALA A 57 -2.26 -4.15 -5.90
C ALA A 57 -1.90 -2.70 -6.26
N LEU A 58 -0.62 -2.45 -6.58
CA LEU A 58 -0.15 -1.14 -7.05
C LEU A 58 -0.90 -0.71 -8.32
N ARG A 59 -1.09 -1.64 -9.28
CA ARG A 59 -1.76 -1.34 -10.53
C ARG A 59 -3.21 -0.94 -10.35
N ILE A 60 -4.02 -1.73 -9.65
CA ILE A 60 -5.43 -1.39 -9.43
C ILE A 60 -5.58 -0.13 -8.58
N GLY A 61 -4.65 0.14 -7.65
CA GLY A 61 -4.58 1.41 -6.91
C GLY A 61 -4.28 2.59 -7.81
N ALA A 62 -3.30 2.47 -8.70
CA ALA A 62 -2.95 3.50 -9.68
C ALA A 62 -4.14 3.81 -10.61
N ASP A 63 -4.80 2.78 -11.15
CA ASP A 63 -5.95 2.96 -12.04
C ASP A 63 -7.14 3.61 -11.32
N LEU A 64 -7.35 3.31 -10.02
CA LEU A 64 -8.36 3.99 -9.21
C LEU A 64 -8.00 5.47 -9.00
N ILE A 65 -6.76 5.77 -8.61
CA ILE A 65 -6.29 7.16 -8.44
C ILE A 65 -6.43 7.94 -9.74
N LYS A 66 -6.08 7.32 -10.88
CA LYS A 66 -6.20 7.98 -12.19
C LYS A 66 -7.63 8.38 -12.53
N ARG A 67 -8.62 7.63 -12.07
CA ARG A 67 -10.04 7.98 -12.26
C ARG A 67 -10.50 9.14 -11.39
N VAL A 68 -9.97 9.27 -10.16
CA VAL A 68 -10.43 10.27 -9.19
C VAL A 68 -9.57 11.52 -9.16
N VAL A 69 -8.28 11.40 -9.51
CA VAL A 69 -7.31 12.52 -9.57
C VAL A 69 -6.49 12.42 -10.86
N PRO A 70 -7.11 12.63 -12.02
CA PRO A 70 -6.48 12.37 -13.34
C PRO A 70 -5.24 13.24 -13.62
N GLY A 71 -5.13 14.40 -12.99
CA GLY A 71 -4.01 15.33 -13.14
C GLY A 71 -2.87 15.14 -12.14
N ALA A 72 -2.91 14.11 -11.28
CA ALA A 72 -1.87 13.89 -10.30
C ALA A 72 -0.51 13.57 -10.96
N THR A 73 0.56 14.03 -10.33
CA THR A 73 1.93 13.53 -10.58
C THR A 73 2.27 12.53 -9.48
N VAL A 74 2.92 11.43 -9.84
CA VAL A 74 3.39 10.40 -8.91
C VAL A 74 4.86 10.66 -8.60
N TYR A 75 5.22 10.61 -7.33
CA TYR A 75 6.59 10.75 -6.86
C TYR A 75 7.05 9.45 -6.23
N ILE A 76 8.18 8.92 -6.68
CA ILE A 76 8.82 7.71 -6.17
C ILE A 76 10.17 8.07 -5.54
N SER A 77 10.71 7.24 -4.67
CA SER A 77 12.05 7.45 -4.09
C SER A 77 13.14 7.42 -5.16
N ASP A 78 14.25 8.12 -4.89
CA ASP A 78 15.48 8.03 -5.69
C ASP A 78 16.61 7.51 -4.79
N PRO A 79 17.13 6.27 -5.06
CA PRO A 79 16.61 5.27 -5.98
C PRO A 79 15.30 4.63 -5.53
N SER A 80 14.63 3.89 -6.43
CA SER A 80 13.43 3.11 -6.14
C SER A 80 13.50 1.73 -6.81
N TRP A 81 12.56 0.85 -6.45
CA TRP A 81 12.30 -0.33 -7.25
C TRP A 81 11.83 0.09 -8.65
N GLU A 82 12.58 -0.32 -9.69
CA GLU A 82 12.39 0.19 -11.05
C GLU A 82 10.95 0.03 -11.58
N ASN A 83 10.25 -1.01 -11.14
CA ASN A 83 8.88 -1.27 -11.59
C ASN A 83 7.86 -0.24 -11.06
N HIS A 84 8.17 0.52 -10.01
CA HIS A 84 7.31 1.63 -9.58
C HIS A 84 7.11 2.63 -10.72
N ARG A 85 8.19 3.09 -11.35
CA ARG A 85 8.12 4.02 -12.48
C ARG A 85 7.31 3.44 -13.63
N ALA A 86 7.69 2.25 -14.09
CA ALA A 86 7.05 1.60 -15.23
C ALA A 86 5.54 1.39 -15.02
N LEU A 87 5.14 1.00 -13.80
CA LEU A 87 3.75 0.73 -13.47
C LEU A 87 2.90 2.00 -13.47
N PHE A 88 3.37 3.08 -12.83
CA PHE A 88 2.60 4.33 -12.77
C PHE A 88 2.59 5.06 -14.11
N GLU A 89 3.68 5.02 -14.90
CA GLU A 89 3.71 5.52 -16.27
C GLU A 89 2.73 4.74 -17.17
N ALA A 90 2.68 3.41 -17.05
CA ALA A 90 1.72 2.56 -17.77
C ALA A 90 0.26 2.84 -17.33
N ALA A 91 0.02 3.35 -16.13
CA ALA A 91 -1.29 3.84 -15.68
C ALA A 91 -1.59 5.27 -16.16
N GLY A 92 -0.67 5.89 -16.91
CA GLY A 92 -0.84 7.20 -17.54
C GLY A 92 -0.50 8.40 -16.63
N PHE A 93 0.32 8.20 -15.60
CA PHE A 93 0.81 9.28 -14.75
C PHE A 93 2.16 9.80 -15.20
N PRO A 94 2.41 11.12 -15.12
CA PRO A 94 3.77 11.62 -15.05
C PRO A 94 4.40 11.15 -13.74
N VAL A 95 5.66 10.64 -13.81
CA VAL A 95 6.40 10.13 -12.66
C VAL A 95 7.68 10.93 -12.48
N ASP A 96 7.85 11.51 -11.30
CA ASP A 96 9.05 12.22 -10.85
C ASP A 96 9.61 11.57 -9.58
N THR A 97 10.66 12.09 -9.00
CA THR A 97 11.33 11.52 -7.84
C THR A 97 11.42 12.47 -6.66
N TYR A 98 11.61 11.88 -5.48
CA TYR A 98 12.08 12.58 -4.30
C TYR A 98 13.39 11.95 -3.80
N PRO A 99 14.34 12.75 -3.26
CA PRO A 99 15.59 12.23 -2.73
C PRO A 99 15.31 11.30 -1.53
N TYR A 100 15.95 10.13 -1.51
CA TYR A 100 15.72 9.16 -0.44
C TYR A 100 17.02 8.65 0.18
N TYR A 101 18.06 8.39 -0.60
CA TYR A 101 19.27 7.74 -0.12
C TYR A 101 20.44 8.71 -0.06
N ASN A 102 21.24 8.62 1.00
CA ASN A 102 22.51 9.33 1.14
C ASN A 102 23.66 8.31 1.05
N PRO A 103 24.48 8.34 -0.03
CA PRO A 103 25.58 7.40 -0.20
C PRO A 103 26.73 7.60 0.79
N GLU A 104 26.90 8.80 1.35
CA GLU A 104 27.96 9.09 2.32
C GLU A 104 27.66 8.43 3.68
N THR A 105 26.42 8.54 4.14
CA THR A 105 25.97 7.94 5.41
C THR A 105 25.46 6.51 5.23
N ARG A 106 25.24 6.09 3.99
CA ARG A 106 24.59 4.81 3.62
C ARG A 106 23.21 4.62 4.27
N GLY A 107 22.52 5.72 4.52
CA GLY A 107 21.22 5.77 5.20
C GLY A 107 20.17 6.53 4.41
N ALA A 108 18.96 6.59 4.97
CA ALA A 108 17.89 7.40 4.41
C ALA A 108 18.18 8.89 4.59
N ASN A 109 17.98 9.69 3.53
CA ASN A 109 18.11 11.13 3.55
C ASN A 109 16.75 11.77 3.90
N ALA A 110 16.32 11.57 5.13
CA ALA A 110 15.01 12.00 5.60
C ALA A 110 14.80 13.52 5.48
N GLU A 111 15.84 14.31 5.75
CA GLU A 111 15.76 15.78 5.67
C GLU A 111 15.44 16.23 4.24
N ALA A 112 16.19 15.77 3.25
CA ALA A 112 15.98 16.13 1.85
C ALA A 112 14.65 15.58 1.32
N MET A 113 14.26 14.37 1.74
CA MET A 113 12.95 13.80 1.42
C MET A 113 11.83 14.69 1.94
N ILE A 114 11.82 15.03 3.22
CA ILE A 114 10.77 15.83 3.86
C ILE A 114 10.72 17.25 3.25
N ALA A 115 11.87 17.85 2.96
CA ALA A 115 11.94 19.15 2.29
C ALA A 115 11.28 19.09 0.89
N LYS A 116 11.56 18.02 0.12
CA LYS A 116 10.90 17.81 -1.19
C LYS A 116 9.40 17.62 -1.01
N LEU A 117 8.93 16.75 -0.09
CA LEU A 117 7.50 16.52 0.14
C LEU A 117 6.77 17.82 0.47
N ASN A 118 7.35 18.67 1.31
CA ASN A 118 6.79 19.98 1.67
C ASN A 118 6.72 20.98 0.49
N SER A 119 7.42 20.73 -0.61
CA SER A 119 7.38 21.58 -1.82
C SER A 119 6.37 21.11 -2.86
N LEU A 120 5.81 19.91 -2.72
CA LEU A 120 4.96 19.29 -3.73
C LEU A 120 3.57 19.92 -3.78
N PRO A 121 2.93 19.93 -4.97
CA PRO A 121 1.54 20.35 -5.12
C PRO A 121 0.58 19.41 -4.37
N ALA A 122 -0.51 19.95 -3.85
CA ALA A 122 -1.59 19.14 -3.30
C ALA A 122 -2.16 18.17 -4.34
N GLY A 123 -2.55 16.97 -3.90
CA GLY A 123 -3.02 15.91 -4.79
C GLY A 123 -1.92 15.11 -5.47
N SER A 124 -0.62 15.42 -5.24
CA SER A 124 0.47 14.55 -5.68
C SER A 124 0.43 13.20 -4.97
N VAL A 125 0.69 12.12 -5.70
CA VAL A 125 0.78 10.76 -5.14
C VAL A 125 2.22 10.48 -4.73
N ILE A 126 2.41 10.02 -3.49
CA ILE A 126 3.73 9.68 -2.97
C ILE A 126 3.81 8.18 -2.72
N VAL A 127 4.63 7.49 -3.50
CA VAL A 127 4.89 6.05 -3.32
C VAL A 127 5.99 5.89 -2.29
N LEU A 128 5.70 5.17 -1.22
CA LEU A 128 6.53 5.00 -0.05
C LEU A 128 6.76 3.51 0.22
N HIS A 129 8.01 3.05 0.23
CA HIS A 129 8.32 1.73 0.77
C HIS A 129 8.06 1.74 2.28
N ALA A 130 7.14 0.93 2.77
CA ALA A 130 6.73 0.96 4.17
C ALA A 130 7.78 0.39 5.12
N CYS A 131 8.56 -0.58 4.66
CA CYS A 131 9.75 -1.14 5.32
C CYS A 131 10.66 -1.81 4.28
N CYS A 132 11.89 -2.10 4.66
CA CYS A 132 12.90 -2.80 3.83
C CYS A 132 13.01 -2.16 2.43
N HIS A 133 13.39 -0.89 2.39
CA HIS A 133 13.44 -0.10 1.16
C HIS A 133 14.27 -0.77 0.05
N ASN A 134 13.65 -1.02 -1.07
CA ASN A 134 14.30 -1.61 -2.25
C ASN A 134 14.69 -0.48 -3.26
N PRO A 135 15.99 -0.30 -3.61
CA PRO A 135 17.08 -1.28 -3.44
C PRO A 135 18.01 -1.00 -2.25
N THR A 136 17.83 0.03 -1.45
CA THR A 136 18.86 0.54 -0.55
C THR A 136 18.99 -0.21 0.77
N GLY A 137 17.91 -0.85 1.24
CA GLY A 137 17.85 -1.43 2.58
C GLY A 137 17.92 -0.41 3.72
N ALA A 138 17.85 0.89 3.40
CA ALA A 138 17.85 1.97 4.38
C ALA A 138 16.42 2.39 4.68
N ASP A 139 15.98 2.24 5.91
CA ASP A 139 14.62 2.59 6.34
C ASP A 139 14.60 3.87 7.19
N LEU A 140 13.45 4.53 7.21
CA LEU A 140 13.20 5.68 8.07
C LEU A 140 12.94 5.21 9.51
N THR A 141 13.41 5.97 10.47
CA THR A 141 13.03 5.80 11.88
C THR A 141 11.57 6.19 12.10
N GLU A 142 10.97 5.76 13.21
CA GLU A 142 9.61 6.14 13.58
C GLU A 142 9.42 7.67 13.63
N ALA A 143 10.38 8.39 14.20
CA ALA A 143 10.35 9.86 14.26
C ALA A 143 10.36 10.50 12.85
N GLN A 144 11.15 9.95 11.93
CA GLN A 144 11.20 10.41 10.54
C GLN A 144 9.88 10.10 9.81
N TRP A 145 9.28 8.93 10.06
CA TRP A 145 7.95 8.59 9.55
C TRP A 145 6.88 9.56 10.05
N ALA A 146 6.92 9.97 11.32
CA ALA A 146 5.99 10.97 11.85
C ALA A 146 6.09 12.31 11.10
N GLU A 147 7.30 12.76 10.74
CA GLU A 147 7.48 13.97 9.92
C GLU A 147 7.01 13.79 8.47
N VAL A 148 7.17 12.60 7.88
CA VAL A 148 6.61 12.28 6.55
C VAL A 148 5.08 12.35 6.57
N VAL A 149 4.43 11.76 7.58
CA VAL A 149 2.98 11.83 7.77
C VAL A 149 2.51 13.27 7.88
N LYS A 150 3.20 14.07 8.68
CA LYS A 150 2.91 15.50 8.86
C LYS A 150 3.08 16.29 7.56
N ALA A 151 4.13 16.03 6.77
CA ALA A 151 4.32 16.63 5.46
C ALA A 151 3.17 16.27 4.51
N CYS A 152 2.76 15.01 4.47
CA CYS A 152 1.63 14.56 3.67
C CYS A 152 0.33 15.26 4.06
N ALA A 153 0.06 15.39 5.37
CA ALA A 153 -1.12 16.09 5.87
C ALA A 153 -1.12 17.57 5.50
N ASN A 154 0.00 18.26 5.76
CA ASN A 154 0.12 19.71 5.52
C ASN A 154 0.00 20.08 4.04
N ARG A 155 0.44 19.19 3.16
CA ARG A 155 0.45 19.44 1.71
C ARG A 155 -0.72 18.82 0.97
N GLY A 156 -1.58 18.05 1.65
CA GLY A 156 -2.68 17.33 1.00
C GLY A 156 -2.19 16.34 -0.05
N LEU A 157 -1.12 15.59 0.27
CA LEU A 157 -0.56 14.54 -0.59
C LEU A 157 -1.37 13.25 -0.45
N ILE A 158 -1.27 12.38 -1.44
CA ILE A 158 -1.92 11.07 -1.47
C ILE A 158 -0.87 9.99 -1.19
N PRO A 159 -0.75 9.48 0.04
CA PRO A 159 0.23 8.44 0.35
C PRO A 159 -0.18 7.10 -0.25
N PHE A 160 0.79 6.41 -0.86
CA PHE A 160 0.66 5.06 -1.35
C PHE A 160 1.83 4.22 -0.82
N LEU A 161 1.58 3.46 0.23
CA LEU A 161 2.58 2.62 0.88
C LEU A 161 2.71 1.30 0.12
N ASP A 162 3.94 0.88 -0.16
CA ASP A 162 4.25 -0.45 -0.70
C ASP A 162 4.86 -1.33 0.39
N MET A 163 4.14 -2.37 0.78
CA MET A 163 4.48 -3.31 1.86
C MET A 163 4.81 -4.69 1.25
N ALA A 164 6.02 -4.82 0.72
CA ALA A 164 6.48 -6.06 0.09
C ALA A 164 7.22 -7.00 1.06
N TYR A 165 7.70 -6.49 2.19
CA TYR A 165 8.66 -7.18 3.05
C TYR A 165 8.30 -7.18 4.53
N GLN A 166 7.03 -7.04 4.90
CA GLN A 166 6.61 -7.07 6.30
C GLN A 166 7.09 -8.34 7.01
N GLY A 167 7.79 -8.18 8.12
CA GLY A 167 8.39 -9.25 8.89
C GLY A 167 9.86 -9.54 8.58
N PHE A 168 10.50 -8.77 7.67
CA PHE A 168 11.90 -9.00 7.26
C PHE A 168 12.91 -8.07 7.91
N ALA A 169 12.49 -6.93 8.46
CA ALA A 169 13.40 -6.05 9.21
C ALA A 169 13.41 -6.44 10.70
N ASP A 170 12.51 -5.88 11.49
CA ASP A 170 12.46 -6.05 12.94
C ASP A 170 11.32 -6.99 13.41
N GLY A 171 10.41 -7.37 12.50
CA GLY A 171 9.29 -8.25 12.76
C GLY A 171 7.97 -7.73 12.18
N ILE A 172 6.93 -8.55 12.29
CA ILE A 172 5.63 -8.24 11.64
C ILE A 172 5.03 -6.94 12.15
N GLU A 173 4.99 -6.73 13.47
CA GLU A 173 4.42 -5.54 14.08
C GLU A 173 5.33 -4.31 13.97
N PRO A 174 6.65 -4.38 14.25
CA PRO A 174 7.55 -3.25 14.08
C PRO A 174 7.62 -2.74 12.64
N ASP A 175 7.60 -3.63 11.65
CA ASP A 175 7.66 -3.25 10.24
C ASP A 175 6.40 -2.52 9.76
N ALA A 176 5.31 -2.55 10.53
CA ALA A 176 4.07 -1.83 10.26
C ALA A 176 4.05 -0.39 10.81
N VAL A 177 5.16 0.14 11.35
CA VAL A 177 5.21 1.47 11.97
C VAL A 177 4.68 2.57 11.06
N ALA A 178 5.05 2.58 9.77
CA ALA A 178 4.56 3.54 8.80
C ALA A 178 3.03 3.46 8.65
N VAL A 179 2.50 2.24 8.48
CA VAL A 179 1.05 2.00 8.35
C VAL A 179 0.31 2.46 9.60
N ASN A 180 0.86 2.21 10.79
CA ASN A 180 0.26 2.60 12.06
C ASN A 180 0.20 4.12 12.22
N LEU A 181 1.28 4.84 11.88
CA LEU A 181 1.33 6.30 11.94
C LEU A 181 0.34 6.96 10.97
N PHE A 182 0.26 6.47 9.72
CA PHE A 182 -0.73 6.93 8.76
C PHE A 182 -2.16 6.63 9.24
N SER A 183 -2.41 5.46 9.83
CA SER A 183 -3.72 5.06 10.37
C SER A 183 -4.19 5.99 11.50
N ALA A 184 -3.26 6.43 12.34
CA ALA A 184 -3.54 7.36 13.44
C ALA A 184 -3.70 8.82 12.99
N SER A 185 -3.21 9.18 11.81
CA SER A 185 -3.18 10.57 11.33
C SER A 185 -4.53 11.12 10.86
N GLY A 186 -5.50 10.27 10.59
CA GLY A 186 -6.78 10.64 9.97
C GLY A 186 -6.71 10.84 8.45
N LEU A 187 -5.55 10.67 7.81
CA LEU A 187 -5.41 10.75 6.37
C LEU A 187 -6.06 9.54 5.67
N SER A 188 -6.52 9.76 4.44
CA SER A 188 -6.81 8.67 3.51
C SER A 188 -5.51 8.26 2.81
N PHE A 189 -5.25 6.96 2.71
CA PHE A 189 -4.02 6.43 2.08
C PHE A 189 -4.23 5.03 1.52
N PHE A 190 -3.29 4.61 0.68
CA PHE A 190 -3.27 3.31 0.02
C PHE A 190 -2.15 2.44 0.59
N VAL A 191 -2.38 1.13 0.68
CA VAL A 191 -1.35 0.14 1.02
C VAL A 191 -1.41 -1.01 0.01
N SER A 192 -0.32 -1.21 -0.72
CA SER A 192 -0.07 -2.42 -1.50
C SER A 192 0.61 -3.44 -0.60
N SER A 193 0.07 -4.64 -0.50
CA SER A 193 0.66 -5.76 0.26
C SER A 193 1.04 -6.89 -0.68
N SER A 194 2.23 -7.44 -0.49
CA SER A 194 2.69 -8.63 -1.21
C SER A 194 3.03 -9.75 -0.24
N PHE A 195 2.56 -10.95 -0.54
CA PHE A 195 2.88 -12.16 0.22
C PHE A 195 3.88 -13.06 -0.50
N SER A 196 4.51 -12.54 -1.57
CA SER A 196 5.52 -13.27 -2.34
C SER A 196 6.71 -13.65 -1.48
N LYS A 197 7.22 -12.73 -0.65
CA LYS A 197 8.41 -12.94 0.18
C LYS A 197 8.03 -13.45 1.56
N SER A 198 7.21 -12.73 2.32
CA SER A 198 6.88 -13.05 3.71
C SER A 198 6.22 -14.44 3.90
N PHE A 199 5.48 -14.94 2.92
CA PHE A 199 4.89 -16.28 2.93
C PHE A 199 5.52 -17.24 1.91
N SER A 200 6.62 -16.83 1.24
CA SER A 200 7.28 -17.62 0.18
C SER A 200 6.33 -18.03 -0.97
N LEU A 201 5.32 -17.20 -1.24
CA LEU A 201 4.29 -17.44 -2.27
C LEU A 201 4.62 -16.77 -3.61
N TYR A 202 5.89 -16.75 -3.99
CA TYR A 202 6.40 -16.04 -5.17
C TYR A 202 5.61 -16.30 -6.45
N GLY A 203 5.35 -17.56 -6.75
CA GLY A 203 4.64 -18.01 -7.96
C GLY A 203 3.13 -17.91 -7.87
N GLU A 204 2.57 -17.87 -6.65
CA GLU A 204 1.13 -17.89 -6.42
C GLU A 204 0.44 -16.54 -6.68
N ARG A 205 1.21 -15.48 -6.81
CA ARG A 205 0.75 -14.13 -7.08
C ARG A 205 -0.29 -13.64 -6.08
N VAL A 206 0.02 -13.76 -4.79
CA VAL A 206 -0.88 -13.39 -3.69
C VAL A 206 -0.50 -12.01 -3.13
N GLY A 207 -1.46 -11.12 -3.10
CA GLY A 207 -1.32 -9.77 -2.56
C GLY A 207 -2.68 -9.11 -2.37
N ALA A 208 -2.66 -7.88 -1.88
CA ALA A 208 -3.88 -7.10 -1.66
C ALA A 208 -3.63 -5.61 -1.78
N LEU A 209 -4.65 -4.89 -2.21
CA LEU A 209 -4.74 -3.44 -2.04
C LEU A 209 -5.67 -3.13 -0.87
N SER A 210 -5.17 -2.38 0.11
CA SER A 210 -5.98 -1.79 1.17
C SER A 210 -6.04 -0.28 1.01
N ILE A 211 -7.22 0.31 1.22
CA ILE A 211 -7.45 1.76 1.13
C ILE A 211 -8.09 2.18 2.44
N VAL A 212 -7.44 3.08 3.15
CA VAL A 212 -7.98 3.70 4.36
C VAL A 212 -8.67 5.00 3.97
N THR A 213 -9.87 5.20 4.48
CA THR A 213 -10.72 6.35 4.20
C THR A 213 -11.07 7.10 5.48
N GLN A 214 -11.72 8.26 5.36
CA GLN A 214 -12.10 9.07 6.52
C GLN A 214 -13.40 8.63 7.17
N SER A 215 -14.24 7.87 6.45
CA SER A 215 -15.53 7.40 6.97
C SER A 215 -15.97 6.10 6.30
N LYS A 216 -16.91 5.39 6.96
CA LYS A 216 -17.57 4.21 6.41
C LYS A 216 -18.32 4.49 5.10
N ASP A 217 -18.92 5.66 4.98
CA ASP A 217 -19.63 6.06 3.76
C ASP A 217 -18.67 6.28 2.59
N GLU A 218 -17.50 6.87 2.87
CA GLU A 218 -16.44 7.00 1.88
C GLU A 218 -15.90 5.64 1.47
N SER A 219 -15.67 4.73 2.42
CA SER A 219 -15.27 3.34 2.14
C SER A 219 -16.25 2.65 1.18
N ALA A 220 -17.55 2.80 1.39
CA ALA A 220 -18.56 2.20 0.51
C ALA A 220 -18.49 2.76 -0.92
N ARG A 221 -18.30 4.07 -1.08
CA ARG A 221 -18.12 4.70 -2.40
C ARG A 221 -16.82 4.26 -3.08
N VAL A 222 -15.70 4.23 -2.32
CA VAL A 222 -14.40 3.77 -2.80
C VAL A 222 -14.49 2.31 -3.26
N LEU A 223 -15.09 1.42 -2.46
CA LEU A 223 -15.28 0.02 -2.82
C LEU A 223 -16.08 -0.13 -4.13
N SER A 224 -17.15 0.65 -4.29
CA SER A 224 -17.94 0.65 -5.52
C SER A 224 -17.11 0.98 -6.76
N GLN A 225 -16.25 2.00 -6.69
CA GLN A 225 -15.37 2.38 -7.81
C GLN A 225 -14.22 1.38 -8.00
N LEU A 226 -13.65 0.88 -6.91
CA LEU A 226 -12.60 -0.14 -6.95
C LEU A 226 -13.07 -1.42 -7.66
N LYS A 227 -14.29 -1.89 -7.39
CA LYS A 227 -14.90 -3.03 -8.10
C LYS A 227 -14.97 -2.81 -9.61
N ARG A 228 -15.23 -1.58 -10.06
CA ARG A 228 -15.25 -1.25 -11.50
C ARG A 228 -13.85 -1.31 -12.11
N VAL A 229 -12.83 -0.88 -11.36
CA VAL A 229 -11.43 -0.99 -11.79
C VAL A 229 -11.04 -2.45 -11.91
N ILE A 230 -11.25 -3.26 -10.87
CA ILE A 230 -10.88 -4.69 -10.85
C ILE A 230 -11.52 -5.47 -12.00
N ARG A 231 -12.78 -5.18 -12.35
CA ARG A 231 -13.48 -5.89 -13.45
C ARG A 231 -12.93 -5.60 -14.83
N THR A 232 -12.16 -4.55 -15.00
CA THR A 232 -11.63 -4.10 -16.30
C THR A 232 -10.11 -4.25 -16.43
N ASN A 233 -9.46 -4.83 -15.42
CA ASN A 233 -8.03 -5.14 -15.40
C ASN A 233 -7.74 -6.59 -15.79
#